data_5316ea36e7b46d6fa30cb70ec75161fd
#
_entry.id   5316ea36e7b46d6fa30cb70ec75161fd
#
_cell.length_a   1.000
_cell.length_b   1.000
_cell.length_c   1.000
_cell.angle_alpha   90.00
_cell.angle_beta   90.00
_cell.angle_gamma   90.00
#
_symmetry.space_group_name_H-M   'P 1'
#
loop_
_entity.id
_entity.type
_entity.pdbx_description
1 polymer ?
#
loop_
_entity_poly.entity_id
_entity_poly.type
_entity_poly.pdbx_seq_one_letter_code
_entity_poly.pdbx_strand_id
1 'polypeptide(L)'
;MAWGPFNAGGGGGSSGGTAADISYDNSKSGISAANVQEAIDALSVLTLTIQAVPAQSGSLTYTGSTQSPTWKGYDSSMMTIGGVTSGINAGTYTATFTPIGKYVWTDGTQEAKSVSWTIGRAAVKNVPAQTGSVTYNGSAQSPSWSNYNSSQLTIGGTSSATNAGSYSATFTPTSNYKWSDGTTTAKSASWTIGKATGSITLSASSLSLTYPKTSVTITVTRPGSGTVTASSGSTNIATVSVSGTTITVTAKATGSATITVNVGADTNYTAPSSKTFTVAVTLVSKTLSSNSWAVIKAVSDAGQGANYWSVGATKSVTINGKVGATTI
;
A
#
# COMPACT_ATOMS: atom_id res chain seq x y z
N MET A 1 49.88 49.51 -10.68
CA MET A 1 50.25 50.92 -10.91
C MET A 1 51.75 51.05 -10.74
N ALA A 2 52.47 51.47 -11.78
CA ALA A 2 53.91 51.65 -11.71
C ALA A 2 54.19 53.00 -10.99
N TRP A 3 54.93 52.96 -9.96
CA TRP A 3 55.42 54.15 -9.26
C TRP A 3 56.45 54.82 -10.15
N GLY A 4 56.21 56.02 -10.52
CA GLY A 4 57.18 56.83 -11.27
C GLY A 4 58.36 57.20 -10.35
N PRO A 5 59.55 57.51 -10.94
CA PRO A 5 60.75 57.76 -10.13
C PRO A 5 60.57 59.01 -9.27
N PHE A 6 60.93 58.87 -7.98
CA PHE A 6 61.05 59.95 -6.99
C PHE A 6 62.14 60.91 -7.47
N ASN A 7 61.73 62.08 -7.87
CA ASN A 7 62.69 63.13 -8.26
C ASN A 7 63.03 63.94 -6.99
N ALA A 8 64.14 63.57 -6.32
CA ALA A 8 64.73 64.37 -5.26
C ALA A 8 65.48 65.54 -5.87
N GLY A 9 64.82 66.69 -5.94
CA GLY A 9 65.47 67.97 -6.31
C GLY A 9 66.54 68.25 -5.28
N GLY A 10 67.79 68.41 -5.72
CA GLY A 10 68.97 68.59 -4.91
C GLY A 10 69.00 69.88 -4.07
N GLY A 11 69.38 69.74 -2.85
CA GLY A 11 69.70 70.80 -1.86
C GLY A 11 70.31 70.17 -0.60
N GLY A 12 71.61 70.26 -0.45
CA GLY A 12 72.38 69.62 0.66
C GLY A 12 71.90 70.14 2.05
N GLY A 13 71.85 69.19 2.95
CA GLY A 13 71.58 69.40 4.34
C GLY A 13 70.99 68.12 4.98
N SER A 14 71.82 67.38 5.73
CA SER A 14 71.40 66.23 6.52
C SER A 14 70.54 66.67 7.69
N SER A 15 69.28 66.85 7.51
CA SER A 15 68.26 66.78 8.50
C SER A 15 67.28 65.71 8.04
N GLY A 16 67.20 64.64 8.79
CA GLY A 16 66.25 63.53 8.51
C GLY A 16 64.79 64.07 8.60
N GLY A 17 64.34 64.64 7.52
CA GLY A 17 62.92 65.07 7.38
C GLY A 17 62.00 63.90 7.54
N THR A 18 61.03 64.04 8.37
CA THR A 18 59.98 63.07 8.60
C THR A 18 59.00 63.13 7.43
N ALA A 19 58.16 62.11 7.20
CA ALA A 19 57.10 62.11 6.19
C ALA A 19 56.14 63.33 6.30
N ALA A 20 56.06 63.89 7.49
CA ALA A 20 55.29 65.14 7.78
C ALA A 20 55.92 66.38 7.17
N ASP A 21 57.25 66.39 6.87
CA ASP A 21 57.95 67.53 6.29
C ASP A 21 57.94 67.56 4.77
N ILE A 22 57.40 66.44 4.13
CA ILE A 22 57.32 66.34 2.67
C ILE A 22 55.96 66.74 2.17
N SER A 23 55.91 67.80 1.35
CA SER A 23 54.63 68.23 0.72
C SER A 23 54.06 67.12 -0.18
N TYR A 24 52.73 66.98 -0.15
CA TYR A 24 51.98 66.00 -0.92
C TYR A 24 51.21 66.66 -2.07
N ASP A 25 51.46 66.26 -3.31
CA ASP A 25 50.65 66.71 -4.49
C ASP A 25 49.39 65.82 -4.61
N ASN A 26 48.23 66.38 -4.25
CA ASN A 26 46.93 65.69 -4.28
C ASN A 26 46.21 65.76 -5.63
N SER A 27 46.82 66.41 -6.64
CA SER A 27 46.19 66.70 -7.94
C SER A 27 45.71 65.44 -8.68
N LYS A 28 46.30 64.27 -8.39
CA LYS A 28 45.95 62.97 -9.04
C LYS A 28 45.32 61.95 -8.11
N SER A 29 45.47 62.10 -6.81
CA SER A 29 44.99 61.07 -5.83
C SER A 29 43.65 61.34 -5.26
N GLY A 30 43.18 62.58 -5.30
CA GLY A 30 41.95 63.03 -4.62
C GLY A 30 41.99 62.95 -3.09
N ILE A 31 43.19 62.66 -2.50
CA ILE A 31 43.37 62.63 -1.05
C ILE A 31 43.69 64.06 -0.61
N SER A 32 42.84 64.64 0.23
CA SER A 32 43.08 65.98 0.84
C SER A 32 44.11 65.85 1.96
N ALA A 33 45.37 66.16 1.67
CA ALA A 33 46.48 66.10 2.62
C ALA A 33 47.49 67.23 2.28
N ALA A 34 48.08 67.84 3.26
CA ALA A 34 49.12 68.90 3.09
C ALA A 34 50.53 68.32 2.96
N ASN A 35 50.74 67.14 3.52
CA ASN A 35 52.06 66.44 3.49
C ASN A 35 51.89 64.94 3.32
N VAL A 36 53.01 64.24 3.10
CA VAL A 36 53.02 62.78 2.86
C VAL A 36 52.53 61.99 4.06
N GLN A 37 52.80 62.44 5.29
CA GLN A 37 52.33 61.75 6.49
C GLN A 37 50.76 61.79 6.56
N GLU A 38 50.19 62.99 6.37
CA GLU A 38 48.73 63.12 6.34
C GLU A 38 48.10 62.29 5.20
N ALA A 39 48.74 62.21 4.05
CA ALA A 39 48.25 61.31 2.98
C ALA A 39 48.31 59.82 3.36
N ILE A 40 49.38 59.41 4.03
CA ILE A 40 49.51 58.02 4.58
C ILE A 40 48.48 57.77 5.64
N ASP A 41 48.25 58.73 6.57
CA ASP A 41 47.23 58.60 7.62
C ASP A 41 45.82 58.56 7.02
N ALA A 42 45.51 59.41 6.05
CA ALA A 42 44.24 59.37 5.34
C ALA A 42 44.04 58.00 4.57
N LEU A 43 45.09 57.46 3.98
CA LEU A 43 45.03 56.19 3.32
C LEU A 43 44.89 55.03 4.33
N SER A 44 45.44 55.17 5.52
CA SER A 44 45.37 54.15 6.60
C SER A 44 43.95 53.96 7.11
N VAL A 45 43.11 55.00 7.13
CA VAL A 45 41.71 54.98 7.57
C VAL A 45 40.72 54.78 6.43
N LEU A 46 41.21 54.71 5.17
CA LEU A 46 40.31 54.52 4.01
C LEU A 46 39.65 53.14 4.09
N THR A 47 38.35 53.16 4.14
CA THR A 47 37.54 51.94 4.07
C THR A 47 37.02 51.68 2.64
N LEU A 48 36.92 50.40 2.25
CA LEU A 48 36.39 49.93 0.99
C LEU A 48 35.00 49.37 1.20
N THR A 49 34.02 49.90 0.50
CA THR A 49 32.62 49.52 0.71
C THR A 49 32.24 48.29 -0.10
N ILE A 50 31.72 47.28 0.57
CA ILE A 50 31.07 46.11 -0.04
C ILE A 50 29.62 46.51 -0.33
N GLN A 51 29.24 46.52 -1.61
CA GLN A 51 27.98 47.05 -2.09
C GLN A 51 26.76 46.20 -1.76
N ALA A 52 26.93 44.86 -1.61
CA ALA A 52 25.82 43.97 -1.30
C ALA A 52 26.30 42.78 -0.47
N VAL A 53 25.44 42.27 0.39
CA VAL A 53 25.63 40.99 1.10
C VAL A 53 25.48 39.86 0.10
N PRO A 54 26.36 38.82 0.11
CA PRO A 54 26.25 37.71 -0.79
C PRO A 54 24.87 37.01 -0.70
N ALA A 55 24.44 36.44 -1.81
CA ALA A 55 23.20 35.67 -1.89
C ALA A 55 23.44 34.32 -2.56
N GLN A 56 22.65 33.31 -2.16
CA GLN A 56 22.71 32.00 -2.80
C GLN A 56 22.47 32.13 -4.32
N SER A 57 23.37 31.57 -5.09
CA SER A 57 23.25 31.47 -6.55
C SER A 57 22.82 30.06 -6.94
N GLY A 58 21.75 29.99 -7.74
CA GLY A 58 21.15 28.72 -8.15
C GLY A 58 20.33 28.05 -7.06
N SER A 59 19.68 26.97 -7.42
CA SER A 59 18.86 26.16 -6.50
C SER A 59 19.57 24.83 -6.21
N LEU A 60 19.58 24.42 -4.94
CA LEU A 60 19.99 23.09 -4.53
C LEU A 60 18.75 22.23 -4.30
N THR A 61 18.83 20.95 -4.65
CA THR A 61 17.78 19.97 -4.41
C THR A 61 18.41 18.77 -3.68
N TYR A 62 17.70 18.22 -2.72
CA TYR A 62 18.17 17.08 -1.93
C TYR A 62 18.67 15.93 -2.80
N THR A 63 19.89 15.47 -2.51
CA THR A 63 20.56 14.36 -3.23
C THR A 63 20.94 13.21 -2.32
N GLY A 64 20.84 13.39 -0.98
CA GLY A 64 21.35 12.47 0.03
C GLY A 64 22.82 12.67 0.39
N SER A 65 23.51 13.59 -0.30
CA SER A 65 24.91 13.94 -0.04
C SER A 65 25.04 15.37 0.50
N THR A 66 26.18 15.68 1.11
CA THR A 66 26.50 17.05 1.54
C THR A 66 26.55 17.99 0.32
N GLN A 67 25.89 19.12 0.45
CA GLN A 67 25.81 20.18 -0.55
C GLN A 67 26.17 21.53 0.08
N SER A 68 26.83 22.37 -0.68
CA SER A 68 27.14 23.75 -0.31
C SER A 68 26.62 24.69 -1.39
N PRO A 69 26.01 25.84 -1.04
CA PRO A 69 25.58 26.80 -2.02
C PRO A 69 26.77 27.52 -2.65
N THR A 70 26.61 27.94 -3.89
CA THR A 70 27.45 28.97 -4.48
C THR A 70 26.90 30.35 -4.09
N TRP A 71 27.77 31.33 -3.95
CA TRP A 71 27.40 32.65 -3.48
C TRP A 71 27.67 33.71 -4.54
N LYS A 72 26.65 34.39 -5.00
CA LYS A 72 26.80 35.59 -5.81
C LYS A 72 27.24 36.75 -4.93
N GLY A 73 28.34 37.42 -5.32
CA GLY A 73 28.90 38.55 -4.61
C GLY A 73 29.84 38.22 -3.47
N TYR A 74 30.20 36.94 -3.27
CA TYR A 74 31.22 36.53 -2.30
C TYR A 74 32.62 36.63 -2.92
N ASP A 75 33.51 37.30 -2.19
CA ASP A 75 34.94 37.38 -2.48
C ASP A 75 35.72 37.17 -1.16
N SER A 76 36.53 36.12 -1.13
CA SER A 76 37.34 35.78 0.06
C SER A 76 38.43 36.78 0.39
N SER A 77 38.78 37.69 -0.52
CA SER A 77 39.70 38.80 -0.25
C SER A 77 39.03 39.96 0.49
N MET A 78 37.70 40.04 0.43
CA MET A 78 36.91 41.15 1.06
C MET A 78 36.18 40.69 2.33
N MET A 79 35.82 39.43 2.45
CA MET A 79 35.05 38.94 3.58
C MET A 79 35.29 37.46 3.87
N THR A 80 35.02 37.05 5.11
CA THR A 80 34.98 35.66 5.52
C THR A 80 33.53 35.13 5.49
N ILE A 81 33.42 33.81 5.28
CA ILE A 81 32.16 33.08 5.40
C ILE A 81 32.16 32.20 6.65
N GLY A 82 31.08 32.20 7.41
CA GLY A 82 30.87 31.39 8.61
C GLY A 82 29.43 30.87 8.71
N GLY A 83 29.04 30.43 9.91
CA GLY A 83 27.73 29.82 10.12
C GLY A 83 27.62 28.44 9.50
N VAL A 84 26.43 28.06 9.01
CA VAL A 84 26.20 26.79 8.34
C VAL A 84 26.42 26.96 6.83
N THR A 85 27.57 26.48 6.35
CA THR A 85 28.01 26.65 4.95
C THR A 85 27.76 25.39 4.10
N SER A 86 27.31 24.29 4.70
CA SER A 86 26.93 23.06 4.01
C SER A 86 25.77 22.37 4.72
N GLY A 87 25.03 21.50 4.00
CA GLY A 87 23.94 20.72 4.56
C GLY A 87 23.67 19.47 3.73
N ILE A 88 22.95 18.51 4.30
CA ILE A 88 22.54 17.29 3.61
C ILE A 88 21.04 17.32 3.35
N ASN A 89 20.23 17.62 4.37
CA ASN A 89 18.78 17.52 4.32
C ASN A 89 18.12 18.71 3.62
N ALA A 90 16.95 18.51 3.06
CA ALA A 90 16.12 19.62 2.60
C ALA A 90 15.74 20.52 3.77
N GLY A 91 15.93 21.83 3.59
CA GLY A 91 15.68 22.79 4.65
C GLY A 91 16.30 24.14 4.35
N THR A 92 16.15 25.05 5.31
CA THR A 92 16.75 26.38 5.31
C THR A 92 17.90 26.42 6.31
N TYR A 93 19.00 26.98 5.89
CA TYR A 93 20.24 27.11 6.64
C TYR A 93 20.67 28.58 6.68
N THR A 94 21.56 28.94 7.58
CA THR A 94 22.04 30.30 7.71
C THR A 94 23.57 30.34 7.66
N ALA A 95 24.09 31.03 6.69
CA ALA A 95 25.50 31.42 6.61
C ALA A 95 25.68 32.86 7.12
N THR A 96 26.90 33.21 7.52
CA THR A 96 27.26 34.57 7.93
C THR A 96 28.43 35.07 7.09
N PHE A 97 28.42 36.34 6.76
CA PHE A 97 29.49 37.02 6.03
C PHE A 97 30.00 38.18 6.85
N THR A 98 31.33 38.24 7.05
CA THR A 98 31.97 39.26 7.85
C THR A 98 33.06 39.93 7.03
N PRO A 99 33.00 41.26 6.79
CA PRO A 99 34.10 42.00 6.13
C PRO A 99 35.40 41.83 6.84
N ILE A 100 36.51 41.87 6.11
CA ILE A 100 37.87 41.76 6.65
C ILE A 100 38.73 42.96 6.23
N GLY A 101 39.77 43.28 7.02
CA GLY A 101 40.74 44.33 6.73
C GLY A 101 40.06 45.73 6.66
N LYS A 102 40.17 46.38 5.51
CA LYS A 102 39.60 47.70 5.27
C LYS A 102 38.19 47.69 4.71
N TYR A 103 37.61 46.50 4.49
CA TYR A 103 36.27 46.38 3.93
C TYR A 103 35.20 46.60 5.02
N VAL A 104 34.14 47.32 4.62
CA VAL A 104 32.92 47.58 5.42
C VAL A 104 31.70 47.39 4.57
N TRP A 105 30.57 47.10 5.19
CA TRP A 105 29.26 47.11 4.50
C TRP A 105 28.88 48.57 4.14
N THR A 106 27.84 48.73 3.32
CA THR A 106 27.30 50.04 2.95
C THR A 106 26.83 50.91 4.15
N ASP A 107 26.54 50.28 5.29
CA ASP A 107 26.22 50.93 6.55
C ASP A 107 27.46 51.35 7.38
N GLY A 108 28.66 51.14 6.85
CA GLY A 108 29.92 51.48 7.51
C GLY A 108 30.38 50.43 8.54
N THR A 109 29.64 49.33 8.75
CA THR A 109 29.96 48.36 9.78
C THR A 109 30.79 47.15 9.22
N GLN A 110 31.49 46.44 10.12
CA GLN A 110 32.12 45.14 9.86
C GLN A 110 31.41 43.99 10.57
N GLU A 111 30.21 44.26 11.10
CA GLU A 111 29.42 43.24 11.77
C GLU A 111 29.01 42.10 10.81
N ALA A 112 28.99 40.87 11.37
CA ALA A 112 28.57 39.69 10.59
C ALA A 112 27.12 39.83 10.16
N LYS A 113 26.85 39.68 8.85
CA LYS A 113 25.49 39.65 8.30
C LYS A 113 25.09 38.23 7.98
N SER A 114 23.89 37.83 8.47
CA SER A 114 23.31 36.51 8.27
C SER A 114 22.54 36.45 6.96
N VAL A 115 22.70 35.35 6.23
CA VAL A 115 22.01 35.08 4.97
C VAL A 115 21.46 33.67 4.98
N SER A 116 20.17 33.53 4.69
CA SER A 116 19.55 32.23 4.55
C SER A 116 19.84 31.64 3.18
N TRP A 117 20.07 30.32 3.16
CA TRP A 117 20.19 29.53 1.95
C TRP A 117 19.40 28.21 2.09
N THR A 118 19.06 27.55 0.99
CA THR A 118 18.12 26.44 1.02
C THR A 118 18.60 25.26 0.18
N ILE A 119 18.28 24.04 0.69
CA ILE A 119 18.22 22.82 -0.09
C ILE A 119 16.73 22.46 -0.24
N GLY A 120 16.23 22.47 -1.47
CA GLY A 120 14.86 22.10 -1.77
C GLY A 120 14.61 20.60 -1.64
N ARG A 121 13.36 20.19 -1.44
CA ARG A 121 12.95 18.78 -1.42
C ARG A 121 13.05 18.15 -2.80
N ALA A 122 13.51 16.89 -2.86
CA ALA A 122 13.51 16.08 -4.08
C ALA A 122 12.07 15.64 -4.45
N ALA A 123 11.79 15.51 -5.74
CA ALA A 123 10.46 15.15 -6.22
C ALA A 123 10.27 13.64 -6.34
N VAL A 124 9.17 13.12 -5.78
CA VAL A 124 8.64 11.79 -6.05
C VAL A 124 7.61 11.90 -7.17
N LYS A 125 7.85 11.19 -8.28
CA LYS A 125 7.06 11.35 -9.51
C LYS A 125 5.70 10.65 -9.43
N ASN A 126 5.67 9.41 -8.94
CA ASN A 126 4.51 8.55 -9.03
C ASN A 126 4.00 8.15 -7.64
N VAL A 127 2.69 8.12 -7.47
CA VAL A 127 2.06 7.46 -6.33
C VAL A 127 2.25 5.95 -6.51
N PRO A 128 2.65 5.20 -5.46
CA PRO A 128 2.74 3.75 -5.54
C PRO A 128 1.43 3.11 -5.97
N ALA A 129 1.51 2.00 -6.70
CA ALA A 129 0.36 1.20 -7.12
C ALA A 129 0.63 -0.27 -6.83
N GLN A 130 -0.44 -1.02 -6.52
CA GLN A 130 -0.33 -2.47 -6.31
C GLN A 130 0.25 -3.14 -7.55
N THR A 131 1.21 -4.06 -7.35
CA THR A 131 1.72 -4.96 -8.37
C THR A 131 1.35 -6.39 -8.05
N GLY A 132 1.00 -7.14 -9.08
CA GLY A 132 0.54 -8.53 -8.91
C GLY A 132 -0.84 -8.64 -8.27
N SER A 133 -1.35 -9.86 -8.23
CA SER A 133 -2.61 -10.20 -7.58
C SER A 133 -2.34 -10.83 -6.21
N VAL A 134 -3.12 -10.42 -5.21
CA VAL A 134 -3.18 -11.05 -3.90
C VAL A 134 -4.49 -11.81 -3.82
N THR A 135 -4.46 -13.08 -3.42
CA THR A 135 -5.65 -13.93 -3.27
C THR A 135 -5.77 -14.36 -1.82
N TYR A 136 -7.00 -14.39 -1.30
CA TYR A 136 -7.29 -14.80 0.06
C TYR A 136 -6.68 -16.16 0.40
N ASN A 137 -5.98 -16.24 1.54
CA ASN A 137 -5.33 -17.46 2.04
C ASN A 137 -5.54 -17.70 3.53
N GLY A 138 -6.42 -16.93 4.18
CA GLY A 138 -6.72 -17.01 5.61
C GLY A 138 -5.77 -16.25 6.54
N SER A 139 -4.69 -15.69 6.03
CA SER A 139 -3.71 -14.92 6.80
C SER A 139 -3.70 -13.46 6.39
N ALA A 140 -3.15 -12.59 7.24
CA ALA A 140 -2.91 -11.19 6.89
C ALA A 140 -1.92 -11.09 5.72
N GLN A 141 -2.28 -10.31 4.71
CA GLN A 141 -1.53 -10.13 3.48
C GLN A 141 -1.35 -8.65 3.19
N SER A 142 -0.23 -8.30 2.58
CA SER A 142 0.08 -6.96 2.08
C SER A 142 0.41 -7.05 0.60
N PRO A 143 0.02 -6.05 -0.21
CA PRO A 143 0.40 -6.02 -1.62
C PRO A 143 1.87 -5.63 -1.78
N SER A 144 2.46 -6.01 -2.90
CA SER A 144 3.67 -5.39 -3.40
C SER A 144 3.32 -4.08 -4.10
N TRP A 145 4.20 -3.08 -4.00
CA TRP A 145 3.98 -1.75 -4.53
C TRP A 145 5.02 -1.39 -5.59
N SER A 146 4.58 -0.96 -6.77
CA SER A 146 5.45 -0.26 -7.71
C SER A 146 5.77 1.15 -7.20
N ASN A 147 6.92 1.68 -7.57
CA ASN A 147 7.35 3.04 -7.23
C ASN A 147 7.41 3.36 -5.72
N TYR A 148 7.40 2.37 -4.86
CA TYR A 148 7.55 2.56 -3.42
C TYR A 148 9.01 2.42 -2.99
N ASN A 149 9.48 3.43 -2.30
CA ASN A 149 10.78 3.44 -1.63
C ASN A 149 10.61 4.01 -0.22
N SER A 150 10.94 3.22 0.79
CA SER A 150 10.77 3.59 2.20
C SER A 150 11.64 4.77 2.66
N SER A 151 12.72 5.09 1.94
CA SER A 151 13.51 6.30 2.20
C SER A 151 12.81 7.57 1.71
N GLN A 152 11.91 7.46 0.72
CA GLN A 152 11.21 8.57 0.11
C GLN A 152 9.79 8.77 0.64
N LEU A 153 9.12 7.66 0.97
CA LEU A 153 7.71 7.63 1.34
C LEU A 153 7.48 6.80 2.60
N THR A 154 6.66 7.29 3.50
CA THR A 154 6.06 6.49 4.56
C THR A 154 4.73 5.92 4.08
N ILE A 155 4.43 4.67 4.48
CA ILE A 155 3.16 4.01 4.20
C ILE A 155 2.25 4.08 5.43
N GLY A 156 0.97 4.34 5.20
CA GLY A 156 -0.08 4.38 6.21
C GLY A 156 -1.40 3.87 5.65
N GLY A 157 -2.51 4.16 6.34
CA GLY A 157 -3.83 3.62 5.99
C GLY A 157 -3.91 2.11 6.18
N THR A 158 -4.74 1.43 5.40
CA THR A 158 -4.84 -0.04 5.44
C THR A 158 -3.80 -0.64 4.49
N SER A 159 -2.61 -0.90 5.01
CA SER A 159 -1.49 -1.48 4.26
C SER A 159 -1.43 -3.01 4.31
N SER A 160 -2.26 -3.64 5.16
CA SER A 160 -2.44 -5.10 5.23
C SER A 160 -3.88 -5.44 5.59
N ALA A 161 -4.38 -6.60 5.15
CA ALA A 161 -5.70 -7.11 5.45
C ALA A 161 -5.75 -8.64 5.33
N THR A 162 -6.75 -9.27 5.94
CA THR A 162 -6.94 -10.72 5.88
C THR A 162 -8.00 -11.13 4.86
N ASN A 163 -9.15 -10.45 4.86
CA ASN A 163 -10.29 -10.86 4.03
C ASN A 163 -10.15 -10.39 2.58
N ALA A 164 -10.81 -11.07 1.66
CA ALA A 164 -10.97 -10.60 0.30
C ALA A 164 -11.77 -9.28 0.29
N GLY A 165 -11.32 -8.32 -0.50
CA GLY A 165 -11.92 -6.98 -0.53
C GLY A 165 -11.01 -5.94 -1.16
N SER A 166 -11.50 -4.71 -1.17
CA SER A 166 -10.75 -3.53 -1.63
C SER A 166 -10.35 -2.68 -0.42
N TYR A 167 -9.13 -2.19 -0.43
CA TYR A 167 -8.51 -1.46 0.66
C TYR A 167 -7.80 -0.21 0.13
N SER A 168 -7.45 0.69 1.02
CA SER A 168 -6.73 1.91 0.67
C SER A 168 -5.53 2.10 1.59
N ALA A 169 -4.34 2.15 1.01
CA ALA A 169 -3.12 2.58 1.66
C ALA A 169 -2.87 4.07 1.37
N THR A 170 -2.10 4.73 2.20
CA THR A 170 -1.67 6.11 1.99
C THR A 170 -0.15 6.19 1.96
N PHE A 171 0.38 7.11 1.15
CA PHE A 171 1.81 7.35 1.01
C PHE A 171 2.10 8.82 1.24
N THR A 172 3.02 9.09 2.16
CA THR A 172 3.40 10.45 2.53
C THR A 172 4.89 10.64 2.28
N PRO A 173 5.32 11.68 1.53
CA PRO A 173 6.72 12.00 1.37
C PRO A 173 7.41 12.26 2.71
N THR A 174 8.62 11.74 2.87
CA THR A 174 9.46 12.04 4.03
C THR A 174 9.97 13.48 3.98
N SER A 175 10.61 13.96 5.04
CA SER A 175 11.02 15.37 5.18
C SER A 175 11.86 15.92 4.02
N ASN A 176 12.63 15.05 3.36
CA ASN A 176 13.50 15.42 2.25
C ASN A 176 12.82 15.35 0.86
N TYR A 177 11.58 14.90 0.81
CA TYR A 177 10.87 14.68 -0.44
C TYR A 177 9.54 15.43 -0.48
N LYS A 178 9.03 15.62 -1.69
CA LYS A 178 7.70 16.13 -2.02
C LYS A 178 7.19 15.42 -3.26
N TRP A 179 5.89 15.45 -3.49
CA TRP A 179 5.35 15.02 -4.77
C TRP A 179 5.79 15.95 -5.90
N SER A 180 5.74 15.46 -7.13
CA SER A 180 6.09 16.25 -8.33
C SER A 180 5.18 17.46 -8.53
N ASP A 181 3.97 17.47 -7.96
CA ASP A 181 3.06 18.62 -7.93
C ASP A 181 3.42 19.66 -6.85
N GLY A 182 4.49 19.43 -6.11
CA GLY A 182 4.96 20.30 -5.03
C GLY A 182 4.37 20.03 -3.66
N THR A 183 3.34 19.18 -3.53
CA THR A 183 2.67 18.88 -2.26
C THR A 183 3.47 17.86 -1.42
N THR A 184 3.18 17.86 -0.10
CA THR A 184 3.75 16.89 0.86
C THR A 184 2.67 16.09 1.58
N THR A 185 1.40 16.31 1.25
CA THR A 185 0.26 15.63 1.84
C THR A 185 0.19 14.17 1.40
N ALA A 186 -0.40 13.32 2.24
CA ALA A 186 -0.60 11.91 1.91
C ALA A 186 -1.46 11.75 0.65
N LYS A 187 -1.07 10.82 -0.22
CA LYS A 187 -1.87 10.38 -1.37
C LYS A 187 -2.27 8.92 -1.19
N SER A 188 -3.51 8.59 -1.57
CA SER A 188 -4.08 7.25 -1.43
C SER A 188 -3.83 6.40 -2.66
N ALA A 189 -3.64 5.10 -2.45
CA ALA A 189 -3.64 4.09 -3.49
C ALA A 189 -4.52 2.91 -3.06
N SER A 190 -5.43 2.50 -3.94
CA SER A 190 -6.28 1.33 -3.70
C SER A 190 -5.51 0.05 -3.99
N TRP A 191 -5.83 -1.00 -3.24
CA TRP A 191 -5.32 -2.34 -3.45
C TRP A 191 -6.38 -3.38 -3.09
N THR A 192 -6.22 -4.62 -3.54
CA THR A 192 -7.24 -5.66 -3.41
C THR A 192 -6.65 -7.00 -2.99
N ILE A 193 -7.43 -7.74 -2.22
CA ILE A 193 -7.30 -9.18 -2.04
C ILE A 193 -8.47 -9.81 -2.80
N GLY A 194 -8.17 -10.61 -3.81
CA GLY A 194 -9.17 -11.39 -4.56
C GLY A 194 -9.70 -12.55 -3.74
N LYS A 195 -10.92 -13.02 -4.06
CA LYS A 195 -11.49 -14.23 -3.45
C LYS A 195 -10.70 -15.47 -3.88
N ALA A 196 -10.54 -16.41 -2.95
CA ALA A 196 -10.05 -17.75 -3.26
C ALA A 196 -11.13 -18.56 -3.99
N THR A 197 -10.72 -19.59 -4.71
CA THR A 197 -11.63 -20.52 -5.38
C THR A 197 -12.39 -21.34 -4.35
N GLY A 198 -13.73 -21.34 -4.43
CA GLY A 198 -14.57 -22.21 -3.63
C GLY A 198 -14.52 -23.65 -4.12
N SER A 199 -14.91 -24.59 -3.25
CA SER A 199 -15.03 -26.00 -3.58
C SER A 199 -16.24 -26.65 -2.90
N ILE A 200 -16.72 -27.75 -3.44
CA ILE A 200 -17.76 -28.62 -2.85
C ILE A 200 -17.23 -30.05 -2.78
N THR A 201 -17.30 -30.64 -1.61
CA THR A 201 -17.11 -32.08 -1.41
C THR A 201 -18.38 -32.62 -0.76
N LEU A 202 -18.93 -33.69 -1.33
CA LEU A 202 -20.09 -34.40 -0.80
C LEU A 202 -19.62 -35.65 -0.06
N SER A 203 -20.28 -35.95 1.07
CA SER A 203 -19.96 -37.17 1.84
C SER A 203 -20.32 -38.47 1.10
N ALA A 204 -21.14 -38.38 0.03
CA ALA A 204 -21.46 -39.54 -0.82
C ALA A 204 -21.74 -39.03 -2.25
N SER A 205 -21.41 -39.86 -3.25
CA SER A 205 -21.69 -39.64 -4.67
C SER A 205 -22.99 -40.32 -5.13
N SER A 206 -23.55 -41.21 -4.31
CA SER A 206 -24.82 -41.90 -4.55
C SER A 206 -25.47 -42.28 -3.22
N LEU A 207 -26.80 -42.38 -3.22
CA LEU A 207 -27.58 -42.88 -2.11
C LEU A 207 -28.55 -43.94 -2.57
N SER A 208 -28.75 -44.96 -1.72
CA SER A 208 -29.80 -45.95 -1.88
C SER A 208 -30.81 -45.75 -0.76
N LEU A 209 -32.05 -45.54 -1.11
CA LEU A 209 -33.17 -45.37 -0.20
C LEU A 209 -34.23 -46.42 -0.49
N THR A 210 -35.03 -46.73 0.50
CA THR A 210 -36.18 -47.58 0.36
C THR A 210 -37.48 -46.79 0.56
N TYR A 211 -38.48 -47.10 -0.26
CA TYR A 211 -39.82 -46.53 -0.07
C TYR A 211 -40.70 -47.61 0.61
N PRO A 212 -41.50 -47.28 1.60
CA PRO A 212 -42.07 -45.99 1.87
C PRO A 212 -41.34 -45.18 2.96
N LYS A 213 -40.27 -45.46 3.49
CA LYS A 213 -39.89 -44.70 4.67
C LYS A 213 -38.39 -44.64 4.91
N THR A 214 -37.66 -43.90 4.05
CA THR A 214 -36.32 -43.53 4.50
C THR A 214 -35.96 -42.11 4.07
N SER A 215 -35.45 -41.36 5.04
CA SER A 215 -34.65 -40.15 4.77
C SER A 215 -33.22 -40.48 5.14
N VAL A 216 -32.30 -40.03 4.32
CA VAL A 216 -30.85 -40.14 4.56
C VAL A 216 -30.23 -38.74 4.41
N THR A 217 -29.26 -38.47 5.22
CA THR A 217 -28.52 -37.21 5.17
C THR A 217 -27.18 -37.38 4.50
N ILE A 218 -26.75 -36.38 3.75
CA ILE A 218 -25.36 -36.19 3.31
C ILE A 218 -24.88 -34.86 3.81
N THR A 219 -23.57 -34.79 4.00
CA THR A 219 -22.90 -33.55 4.43
C THR A 219 -22.16 -32.94 3.26
N VAL A 220 -22.25 -31.64 3.14
CA VAL A 220 -21.49 -30.80 2.22
C VAL A 220 -20.31 -30.22 2.96
N THR A 221 -19.09 -30.51 2.54
CA THR A 221 -17.89 -29.84 3.00
C THR A 221 -17.53 -28.75 2.01
N ARG A 222 -17.27 -27.55 2.52
CA ARG A 222 -16.91 -26.36 1.75
C ARG A 222 -15.96 -25.49 2.55
N PRO A 223 -15.07 -24.72 1.93
CA PRO A 223 -14.39 -23.63 2.60
C PRO A 223 -15.38 -22.46 2.82
N GLY A 224 -15.13 -21.70 3.87
CA GLY A 224 -15.91 -20.50 4.15
C GLY A 224 -17.37 -20.74 4.58
N SER A 225 -18.23 -19.77 4.33
CA SER A 225 -19.62 -19.70 4.86
C SER A 225 -20.70 -19.64 3.77
N GLY A 226 -20.36 -19.84 2.49
CA GLY A 226 -21.30 -19.77 1.37
C GLY A 226 -22.55 -20.64 1.59
N THR A 227 -23.73 -20.15 1.26
CA THR A 227 -24.99 -20.86 1.50
C THR A 227 -25.07 -22.12 0.64
N VAL A 228 -25.41 -23.25 1.27
CA VAL A 228 -25.67 -24.53 0.58
C VAL A 228 -27.12 -24.56 0.14
N THR A 229 -27.35 -24.92 -1.12
CA THR A 229 -28.68 -25.22 -1.66
C THR A 229 -28.67 -26.53 -2.40
N ALA A 230 -29.81 -27.21 -2.44
CA ALA A 230 -29.96 -28.46 -3.18
C ALA A 230 -31.31 -28.50 -3.88
N SER A 231 -31.34 -29.13 -5.04
CA SER A 231 -32.56 -29.38 -5.80
C SER A 231 -32.60 -30.81 -6.33
N SER A 232 -33.80 -31.39 -6.37
CA SER A 232 -34.01 -32.69 -6.98
C SER A 232 -34.49 -32.52 -8.44
N GLY A 233 -33.88 -33.24 -9.36
CA GLY A 233 -34.33 -33.35 -10.75
C GLY A 233 -35.62 -34.14 -10.92
N SER A 234 -36.07 -34.87 -9.88
CA SER A 234 -37.30 -35.66 -9.88
C SER A 234 -37.95 -35.67 -8.51
N THR A 235 -38.71 -34.62 -8.20
CA THR A 235 -39.33 -34.41 -6.85
C THR A 235 -40.41 -35.45 -6.54
N ASN A 236 -40.95 -36.13 -7.57
CA ASN A 236 -41.86 -37.25 -7.39
C ASN A 236 -41.19 -38.54 -6.89
N ILE A 237 -39.85 -38.65 -7.08
CA ILE A 237 -39.05 -39.79 -6.66
C ILE A 237 -38.39 -39.50 -5.33
N ALA A 238 -37.72 -38.34 -5.22
CA ALA A 238 -37.06 -37.91 -4.00
C ALA A 238 -37.15 -36.39 -3.83
N THR A 239 -37.37 -35.95 -2.59
CA THR A 239 -37.32 -34.53 -2.22
C THR A 239 -36.08 -34.25 -1.36
N VAL A 240 -35.62 -33.00 -1.35
CA VAL A 240 -34.48 -32.57 -0.54
C VAL A 240 -34.86 -31.39 0.33
N SER A 241 -34.26 -31.33 1.50
CA SER A 241 -34.25 -30.15 2.37
C SER A 241 -32.82 -29.91 2.85
N VAL A 242 -32.47 -28.64 3.08
CA VAL A 242 -31.10 -28.23 3.47
C VAL A 242 -31.19 -27.51 4.82
N SER A 243 -30.31 -27.92 5.74
CA SER A 243 -30.10 -27.24 7.01
C SER A 243 -28.58 -27.07 7.23
N GLY A 244 -28.08 -25.84 7.14
CA GLY A 244 -26.65 -25.56 7.17
C GLY A 244 -25.91 -26.27 6.04
N THR A 245 -25.06 -27.25 6.38
CA THR A 245 -24.30 -28.07 5.41
C THR A 245 -24.88 -29.48 5.26
N THR A 246 -26.02 -29.77 5.90
CA THR A 246 -26.67 -31.08 5.84
C THR A 246 -27.81 -31.04 4.84
N ILE A 247 -27.80 -31.98 3.90
CA ILE A 247 -28.89 -32.23 2.95
C ILE A 247 -29.60 -33.48 3.38
N THR A 248 -30.90 -33.36 3.67
CA THR A 248 -31.77 -34.51 3.94
C THR A 248 -32.51 -34.85 2.67
N VAL A 249 -32.38 -36.10 2.21
CA VAL A 249 -33.06 -36.65 1.05
C VAL A 249 -34.15 -37.58 1.53
N THR A 250 -35.39 -37.37 1.09
CA THR A 250 -36.56 -38.16 1.47
C THR A 250 -37.14 -38.85 0.25
N ALA A 251 -37.26 -40.15 0.34
CA ALA A 251 -37.88 -40.99 -0.70
C ALA A 251 -39.39 -40.71 -0.80
N LYS A 252 -39.91 -40.59 -2.05
CA LYS A 252 -41.34 -40.39 -2.38
C LYS A 252 -41.94 -41.50 -3.21
N ALA A 253 -41.18 -42.07 -4.13
CA ALA A 253 -41.55 -43.18 -4.99
C ALA A 253 -40.27 -43.91 -5.46
N THR A 254 -40.47 -45.12 -6.01
CA THR A 254 -39.35 -45.88 -6.62
C THR A 254 -38.85 -45.17 -7.88
N GLY A 255 -37.58 -45.34 -8.17
CA GLY A 255 -36.92 -44.77 -9.33
C GLY A 255 -35.56 -44.16 -9.00
N SER A 256 -35.08 -43.32 -9.88
CA SER A 256 -33.81 -42.63 -9.71
C SER A 256 -34.02 -41.11 -9.84
N ALA A 257 -33.35 -40.36 -8.97
CA ALA A 257 -33.32 -38.92 -9.04
C ALA A 257 -31.87 -38.41 -8.95
N THR A 258 -31.55 -37.37 -9.73
CA THR A 258 -30.29 -36.64 -9.59
C THR A 258 -30.50 -35.43 -8.70
N ILE A 259 -29.71 -35.30 -7.69
CA ILE A 259 -29.70 -34.13 -6.80
C ILE A 259 -28.56 -33.22 -7.20
N THR A 260 -28.88 -31.96 -7.44
CA THR A 260 -27.88 -30.91 -7.74
C THR A 260 -27.65 -30.08 -6.46
N VAL A 261 -26.38 -29.90 -6.11
CA VAL A 261 -25.94 -29.14 -4.93
C VAL A 261 -25.14 -27.94 -5.39
N ASN A 262 -25.47 -26.77 -4.85
CA ASN A 262 -24.77 -25.53 -5.08
C ASN A 262 -24.29 -24.95 -3.73
N VAL A 263 -23.18 -24.23 -3.79
CA VAL A 263 -22.67 -23.40 -2.69
C VAL A 263 -22.50 -22.00 -3.22
N GLY A 264 -23.12 -21.03 -2.55
CA GLY A 264 -22.98 -19.61 -2.88
C GLY A 264 -21.57 -19.10 -2.60
N ALA A 265 -21.20 -17.98 -3.23
CA ALA A 265 -20.02 -17.22 -2.85
C ALA A 265 -20.22 -16.63 -1.46
N ASP A 266 -19.11 -16.40 -0.75
CA ASP A 266 -19.07 -15.61 0.47
C ASP A 266 -18.06 -14.45 0.35
N THR A 267 -17.67 -13.86 1.48
CA THR A 267 -16.70 -12.76 1.48
C THR A 267 -15.38 -13.19 0.85
N ASN A 268 -14.89 -14.40 1.16
CA ASN A 268 -13.52 -14.85 0.90
C ASN A 268 -13.41 -15.88 -0.23
N TYR A 269 -14.52 -16.51 -0.64
CA TYR A 269 -14.52 -17.56 -1.64
C TYR A 269 -15.51 -17.26 -2.77
N THR A 270 -15.13 -17.61 -3.98
CA THR A 270 -16.04 -17.63 -5.14
C THR A 270 -17.00 -18.81 -5.03
N ALA A 271 -18.16 -18.70 -5.67
CA ALA A 271 -19.07 -19.85 -5.83
C ALA A 271 -18.35 -20.91 -6.68
N PRO A 272 -18.26 -22.16 -6.19
CA PRO A 272 -17.74 -23.27 -6.97
C PRO A 272 -18.77 -23.73 -8.01
N SER A 273 -18.34 -24.57 -8.97
CA SER A 273 -19.25 -25.31 -9.84
C SER A 273 -20.13 -26.25 -9.00
N SER A 274 -21.37 -26.42 -9.43
CA SER A 274 -22.32 -27.35 -8.81
C SER A 274 -21.78 -28.78 -8.79
N LYS A 275 -22.17 -29.56 -7.78
CA LYS A 275 -21.95 -31.01 -7.71
C LYS A 275 -23.27 -31.74 -7.74
N THR A 276 -23.29 -32.95 -8.30
CA THR A 276 -24.45 -33.80 -8.33
C THR A 276 -24.17 -35.12 -7.65
N PHE A 277 -25.22 -35.76 -7.14
CA PHE A 277 -25.20 -37.15 -6.72
C PHE A 277 -26.52 -37.82 -7.12
N THR A 278 -26.50 -39.15 -7.28
CA THR A 278 -27.68 -39.92 -7.66
C THR A 278 -28.33 -40.54 -6.43
N VAL A 279 -29.67 -40.61 -6.48
CA VAL A 279 -30.48 -41.27 -5.46
C VAL A 279 -31.27 -42.39 -6.17
N ALA A 280 -31.04 -43.63 -5.77
CA ALA A 280 -31.83 -44.77 -6.19
C ALA A 280 -32.83 -45.11 -5.06
N VAL A 281 -34.10 -45.13 -5.40
CA VAL A 281 -35.17 -45.51 -4.47
C VAL A 281 -35.75 -46.83 -4.91
N THR A 282 -35.63 -47.81 -4.03
CA THR A 282 -36.19 -49.16 -4.23
C THR A 282 -37.35 -49.40 -3.28
N LEU A 283 -38.17 -50.35 -3.57
CA LEU A 283 -39.20 -50.80 -2.63
C LEU A 283 -38.56 -51.55 -1.43
N VAL A 284 -39.16 -51.37 -0.27
CA VAL A 284 -38.86 -52.32 0.83
C VAL A 284 -39.30 -53.71 0.40
N SER A 285 -38.37 -54.63 0.29
CA SER A 285 -38.68 -56.02 0.02
C SER A 285 -38.78 -56.77 1.34
N LYS A 286 -39.86 -57.47 1.53
CA LYS A 286 -40.05 -58.35 2.68
C LYS A 286 -40.57 -59.71 2.17
N THR A 287 -39.77 -60.75 2.41
CA THR A 287 -40.15 -62.09 2.13
C THR A 287 -40.99 -62.65 3.31
N LEU A 288 -42.18 -63.10 3.03
CA LEU A 288 -43.00 -63.79 4.02
C LEU A 288 -42.60 -65.28 4.00
N SER A 289 -42.10 -65.78 5.10
CA SER A 289 -41.75 -67.18 5.29
C SER A 289 -42.99 -68.06 5.66
N SER A 290 -44.12 -67.43 5.89
CA SER A 290 -45.36 -68.08 6.22
C SER A 290 -46.53 -67.41 5.51
N ASN A 291 -47.49 -68.16 5.06
CA ASN A 291 -48.72 -67.68 4.42
C ASN A 291 -49.87 -67.55 5.43
N SER A 292 -49.56 -67.44 6.73
CA SER A 292 -50.60 -67.16 7.72
C SER A 292 -51.23 -65.79 7.51
N TRP A 293 -52.56 -65.69 7.63
CA TRP A 293 -53.32 -64.44 7.49
C TRP A 293 -52.79 -63.34 8.39
N ALA A 294 -52.37 -63.66 9.62
CA ALA A 294 -51.84 -62.65 10.55
C ALA A 294 -50.59 -61.95 9.99
N VAL A 295 -49.71 -62.73 9.36
CA VAL A 295 -48.49 -62.12 8.75
C VAL A 295 -48.81 -61.30 7.51
N ILE A 296 -49.72 -61.84 6.64
CA ILE A 296 -50.15 -61.10 5.45
C ILE A 296 -50.85 -59.82 5.83
N LYS A 297 -51.76 -59.86 6.84
CA LYS A 297 -52.46 -58.70 7.34
C LYS A 297 -51.47 -57.65 7.95
N ALA A 298 -50.50 -58.06 8.70
CA ALA A 298 -49.52 -57.14 9.29
C ALA A 298 -48.68 -56.42 8.22
N VAL A 299 -48.38 -57.07 7.11
CA VAL A 299 -47.69 -56.44 6.01
C VAL A 299 -48.62 -55.55 5.16
N SER A 300 -49.90 -55.92 5.03
CA SER A 300 -50.95 -55.13 4.40
C SER A 300 -51.20 -53.82 5.18
N ASP A 301 -51.35 -53.91 6.49
CA ASP A 301 -51.56 -52.75 7.35
C ASP A 301 -50.37 -51.76 7.36
N ALA A 302 -49.18 -52.19 6.89
CA ALA A 302 -48.10 -51.30 6.59
C ALA A 302 -48.29 -50.43 5.32
N GLY A 303 -49.44 -50.57 4.67
CA GLY A 303 -50.01 -49.61 3.75
C GLY A 303 -49.55 -49.63 2.31
N GLN A 304 -49.65 -50.74 1.57
CA GLN A 304 -49.24 -50.83 0.16
C GLN A 304 -50.36 -51.45 -0.72
N GLY A 305 -50.51 -51.00 -1.95
CA GLY A 305 -51.54 -51.44 -2.89
C GLY A 305 -51.28 -52.85 -3.45
N ALA A 306 -52.37 -53.49 -3.92
CA ALA A 306 -52.46 -54.90 -4.34
C ALA A 306 -51.50 -55.30 -5.51
N ASN A 307 -50.93 -54.41 -6.23
CA ASN A 307 -50.06 -54.66 -7.37
C ASN A 307 -48.62 -55.06 -7.05
N TYR A 308 -48.31 -55.24 -5.78
CA TYR A 308 -46.94 -55.49 -5.32
C TYR A 308 -46.70 -56.89 -4.75
N TRP A 309 -47.60 -57.82 -5.09
CA TRP A 309 -47.48 -59.18 -4.63
C TRP A 309 -46.94 -60.11 -5.76
N SER A 310 -45.96 -60.87 -5.43
CA SER A 310 -45.58 -61.99 -6.28
C SER A 310 -45.48 -63.29 -5.45
N VAL A 311 -45.96 -64.40 -6.02
CA VAL A 311 -45.85 -65.73 -5.39
C VAL A 311 -44.67 -66.44 -6.07
N GLY A 312 -43.61 -66.72 -5.30
CA GLY A 312 -42.47 -67.51 -5.80
C GLY A 312 -42.75 -69.00 -5.88
N ALA A 313 -41.94 -69.75 -6.63
CA ALA A 313 -42.04 -71.20 -6.81
C ALA A 313 -41.94 -72.03 -5.50
N THR A 314 -41.48 -71.42 -4.44
CA THR A 314 -41.31 -72.02 -3.10
C THR A 314 -42.44 -71.68 -2.11
N LYS A 315 -43.62 -71.30 -2.60
CA LYS A 315 -44.74 -70.83 -1.75
C LYS A 315 -44.40 -69.64 -0.82
N SER A 316 -43.43 -68.81 -1.21
CA SER A 316 -43.14 -67.55 -0.53
C SER A 316 -43.80 -66.39 -1.28
N VAL A 317 -44.37 -65.47 -0.53
CA VAL A 317 -44.91 -64.20 -1.04
C VAL A 317 -43.92 -63.11 -0.77
N THR A 318 -43.39 -62.51 -1.82
CA THR A 318 -42.49 -61.36 -1.68
C THR A 318 -43.34 -60.08 -1.88
N ILE A 319 -43.35 -59.25 -0.88
CA ILE A 319 -43.99 -57.94 -0.98
C ILE A 319 -42.93 -56.93 -1.31
N ASN A 320 -42.99 -56.41 -2.53
CA ASN A 320 -42.08 -55.36 -2.99
C ASN A 320 -42.72 -53.99 -2.80
N GLY A 321 -42.54 -53.40 -1.64
CA GLY A 321 -43.05 -52.08 -1.35
C GLY A 321 -44.23 -52.00 -0.40
N LYS A 322 -44.92 -50.87 -0.43
CA LYS A 322 -46.03 -50.53 0.48
C LYS A 322 -47.34 -51.13 -0.03
N VAL A 323 -47.96 -51.96 0.79
CA VAL A 323 -49.30 -52.47 0.51
C VAL A 323 -50.29 -51.53 1.14
N GLY A 324 -51.17 -50.92 0.33
CA GLY A 324 -52.32 -50.14 0.85
C GLY A 324 -53.28 -51.04 1.64
N ALA A 325 -54.09 -50.45 2.47
CA ALA A 325 -55.15 -51.14 3.20
C ALA A 325 -56.19 -51.68 2.20
N THR A 326 -55.89 -52.78 1.57
CA THR A 326 -56.88 -53.51 0.73
C THR A 326 -57.21 -54.83 1.45
N THR A 327 -58.43 -55.03 1.70
CA THR A 327 -58.93 -56.35 2.18
C THR A 327 -58.57 -57.34 1.09
N ILE A 328 -57.73 -58.30 1.42
CA ILE A 328 -57.43 -59.44 0.54
C ILE A 328 -58.50 -60.45 0.73
#